data_f04750f3c9bc2240036a5344490e517f
#
_entry.id   f04750f3c9bc2240036a5344490e517f
#
_cell.length_a   1.000
_cell.length_b   1.000
_cell.length_c   1.000
_cell.angle_alpha   90.00
_cell.angle_beta   90.00
_cell.angle_gamma   90.00
#
_symmetry.space_group_name_H-M   'P 1'
#
loop_
_entity.id
_entity.type
_entity.pdbx_description
1 polymer ?
#
loop_
_entity_poly.entity_id
_entity_poly.type
_entity_poly.pdbx_seq_one_letter_code
_entity_poly.pdbx_strand_id
1 'polypeptide(L)'
;MGGGEEGEGSVQNVLVMRHGDRIDHLEPLWVAHASRPWDPPLAEGGLIRAWTTGKRLRGVGFPIHRVLVSPFLRCLETATEVIRALCCVVGDDTRLLAMGTSQDAVLDPSRVKVSIEFGLCEMLNSQAIRSSVAPKDNKWFPHISELEALLPAGTLDHSAESIYKELPQWEESLLEARKRYISVIQALSDKYPNENLLLVSHGEAIGATVASFLEDAMVFEVEYCACCHLQRNILSNSSQAFSTENFRVLTESGQTGVSYSITPEFS
;
A
#
# COMPACT_ATOMS: atom_id res chain seq x y z
N MET A 1 -15.49 -15.97 -43.59
CA MET A 1 -15.03 -14.73 -42.96
C MET A 1 -15.49 -14.81 -41.52
N GLY A 2 -14.62 -15.28 -40.65
CA GLY A 2 -14.89 -15.34 -39.20
C GLY A 2 -14.26 -14.10 -38.60
N GLY A 3 -15.09 -13.10 -38.21
CA GLY A 3 -14.66 -12.02 -37.36
C GLY A 3 -14.40 -12.60 -35.98
N GLY A 4 -13.15 -12.66 -35.57
CA GLY A 4 -12.80 -12.88 -34.16
C GLY A 4 -13.29 -11.67 -33.38
N GLU A 5 -14.24 -11.87 -32.46
CA GLU A 5 -14.50 -10.91 -31.41
C GLU A 5 -13.21 -10.77 -30.58
N GLU A 6 -12.51 -9.68 -30.76
CA GLU A 6 -11.45 -9.25 -29.84
C GLU A 6 -12.14 -9.03 -28.50
N GLY A 7 -11.87 -9.90 -27.51
CA GLY A 7 -12.38 -9.74 -26.18
C GLY A 7 -11.97 -8.37 -25.64
N GLU A 8 -12.95 -7.61 -25.13
CA GLU A 8 -12.69 -6.33 -24.47
C GLU A 8 -11.71 -6.53 -23.32
N GLY A 9 -10.47 -6.06 -23.53
CA GLY A 9 -9.45 -6.06 -22.49
C GLY A 9 -9.81 -5.01 -21.43
N SER A 10 -9.71 -5.35 -20.15
CA SER A 10 -9.83 -4.41 -19.05
C SER A 10 -8.44 -3.98 -18.56
N VAL A 11 -8.37 -2.83 -17.90
CA VAL A 11 -7.13 -2.30 -17.32
C VAL A 11 -7.19 -2.42 -15.82
N GLN A 12 -6.15 -3.01 -15.22
CA GLN A 12 -5.98 -3.05 -13.78
C GLN A 12 -4.95 -2.00 -13.34
N ASN A 13 -5.31 -1.23 -12.32
CA ASN A 13 -4.43 -0.26 -11.67
C ASN A 13 -4.07 -0.76 -10.26
N VAL A 14 -2.78 -0.69 -9.92
CA VAL A 14 -2.26 -1.06 -8.61
C VAL A 14 -1.41 0.09 -8.08
N LEU A 15 -1.81 0.62 -6.94
CA LEU A 15 -1.10 1.69 -6.25
C LEU A 15 -0.34 1.08 -5.06
N VAL A 16 0.98 1.27 -5.00
CA VAL A 16 1.80 0.87 -3.86
C VAL A 16 2.20 2.13 -3.11
N MET A 17 1.77 2.24 -1.84
CA MET A 17 1.89 3.45 -1.04
C MET A 17 2.72 3.22 0.22
N ARG A 18 3.62 4.15 0.54
CA ARG A 18 4.32 4.20 1.81
C ARG A 18 3.41 4.80 2.89
N HIS A 19 3.53 4.32 4.14
CA HIS A 19 2.87 4.91 5.31
C HIS A 19 3.25 6.39 5.53
N GLY A 20 2.48 7.11 6.36
CA GLY A 20 2.71 8.51 6.74
C GLY A 20 3.85 8.72 7.75
N ASP A 21 4.03 9.97 8.18
CA ASP A 21 5.11 10.39 9.09
C ASP A 21 5.00 9.70 10.45
N ARG A 22 6.10 9.08 10.90
CA ARG A 22 6.18 8.34 12.16
C ARG A 22 6.47 9.26 13.34
N ILE A 23 5.84 8.95 14.51
CA ILE A 23 6.05 9.74 15.71
C ILE A 23 7.49 9.69 16.23
N ASP A 24 8.14 8.52 16.14
CA ASP A 24 9.51 8.34 16.67
C ASP A 24 10.59 9.10 15.89
N HIS A 25 10.27 9.64 14.71
CA HIS A 25 11.14 10.54 13.97
C HIS A 25 10.99 12.00 14.41
N LEU A 26 9.86 12.37 15.01
CA LEU A 26 9.61 13.73 15.54
C LEU A 26 9.88 13.79 17.05
N GLU A 27 9.59 12.71 17.76
CA GLU A 27 9.77 12.58 19.21
C GLU A 27 10.74 11.44 19.53
N PRO A 28 12.05 11.66 19.48
CA PRO A 28 13.05 10.60 19.70
C PRO A 28 12.93 9.88 21.05
N LEU A 29 12.36 10.53 22.09
CA LEU A 29 12.13 9.96 23.41
C LEU A 29 10.91 9.02 23.45
N TRP A 30 10.04 9.01 22.43
CA TRP A 30 8.86 8.14 22.36
C TRP A 30 9.25 6.66 22.53
N VAL A 31 10.32 6.22 21.88
CA VAL A 31 10.82 4.84 21.93
C VAL A 31 11.09 4.34 23.35
N ALA A 32 11.54 5.21 24.26
CA ALA A 32 11.88 4.85 25.63
C ALA A 32 10.66 4.50 26.50
N HIS A 33 9.46 4.97 26.10
CA HIS A 33 8.20 4.80 26.85
C HIS A 33 7.17 3.95 26.13
N ALA A 34 7.44 3.56 24.88
CA ALA A 34 6.51 2.80 24.05
C ALA A 34 6.42 1.33 24.50
N SER A 35 5.21 0.79 24.54
CA SER A 35 4.98 -0.64 24.79
C SER A 35 5.45 -1.51 23.61
N ARG A 36 5.39 -0.98 22.39
CA ARG A 36 5.86 -1.61 21.16
C ARG A 36 6.80 -0.65 20.40
N PRO A 37 8.05 -0.48 20.87
CA PRO A 37 8.98 0.51 20.31
C PRO A 37 9.40 0.22 18.86
N TRP A 38 9.14 -0.98 18.33
CA TRP A 38 9.36 -1.36 16.93
C TRP A 38 8.20 -0.96 16.00
N ASP A 39 7.03 -0.61 16.56
CA ASP A 39 5.80 -0.36 15.83
C ASP A 39 5.23 1.03 16.16
N PRO A 40 5.95 2.12 15.82
CA PRO A 40 5.51 3.48 16.10
C PRO A 40 4.25 3.83 15.30
N PRO A 41 3.29 4.55 15.91
CA PRO A 41 2.15 5.14 15.24
C PRO A 41 2.58 6.31 14.33
N LEU A 42 1.62 6.85 13.60
CA LEU A 42 1.79 8.11 12.91
C LEU A 42 1.87 9.29 13.89
N ALA A 43 2.60 10.30 13.50
CA ALA A 43 2.45 11.63 14.09
C ALA A 43 1.17 12.31 13.58
N GLU A 44 0.71 13.36 14.25
CA GLU A 44 -0.47 14.11 13.82
C GLU A 44 -0.35 14.61 12.36
N GLY A 45 0.82 15.15 11.99
CA GLY A 45 1.09 15.54 10.60
C GLY A 45 1.02 14.37 9.61
N GLY A 46 1.38 13.16 10.07
CA GLY A 46 1.27 11.93 9.28
C GLY A 46 -0.19 11.53 9.01
N LEU A 47 -1.08 11.66 9.99
CA LEU A 47 -2.52 11.44 9.82
C LEU A 47 -3.10 12.42 8.81
N ILE A 48 -2.79 13.72 8.94
CA ILE A 48 -3.24 14.77 8.02
C ILE A 48 -2.72 14.52 6.59
N ARG A 49 -1.46 14.11 6.46
CA ARG A 49 -0.86 13.77 5.16
C ARG A 49 -1.56 12.56 4.53
N ALA A 50 -1.85 11.51 5.30
CA ALA A 50 -2.56 10.33 4.84
C ALA A 50 -3.99 10.67 4.37
N TRP A 51 -4.73 11.45 5.15
CA TRP A 51 -6.05 11.98 4.77
C TRP A 51 -6.00 12.77 3.46
N THR A 52 -5.04 13.70 3.35
CA THR A 52 -4.86 14.53 2.17
C THR A 52 -4.49 13.69 0.94
N THR A 53 -3.66 12.67 1.13
CA THR A 53 -3.33 11.72 0.05
C THR A 53 -4.55 10.91 -0.36
N GLY A 54 -5.35 10.44 0.58
CA GLY A 54 -6.63 9.76 0.29
C GLY A 54 -7.59 10.61 -0.55
N LYS A 55 -7.69 11.92 -0.25
CA LYS A 55 -8.47 12.85 -1.07
C LYS A 55 -7.95 12.95 -2.51
N ARG A 56 -6.62 12.98 -2.70
CA ARG A 56 -6.01 12.97 -4.04
C ARG A 56 -6.27 11.65 -4.76
N LEU A 57 -6.15 10.53 -4.08
CA LEU A 57 -6.41 9.20 -4.65
C LEU A 57 -7.88 9.02 -5.06
N ARG A 58 -8.82 9.67 -4.40
CA ARG A 58 -10.22 9.68 -4.83
C ARG A 58 -10.40 10.33 -6.21
N GLY A 59 -9.55 11.28 -6.58
CA GLY A 59 -9.57 11.99 -7.86
C GLY A 59 -8.64 11.40 -8.93
N VAL A 60 -8.07 10.20 -8.73
CA VAL A 60 -7.04 9.64 -9.62
C VAL A 60 -7.55 9.17 -11.00
N GLY A 61 -8.86 9.22 -11.22
CA GLY A 61 -9.48 8.88 -12.50
C GLY A 61 -9.99 7.44 -12.64
N PHE A 62 -9.80 6.61 -11.60
CA PHE A 62 -10.37 5.26 -11.52
C PHE A 62 -10.76 4.94 -10.06
N PRO A 63 -11.77 4.07 -9.83
CA PRO A 63 -12.15 3.68 -8.49
C PRO A 63 -11.08 2.76 -7.87
N ILE A 64 -10.78 2.95 -6.58
CA ILE A 64 -10.03 1.98 -5.77
C ILE A 64 -11.06 1.04 -5.14
N HIS A 65 -11.00 -0.24 -5.49
CA HIS A 65 -11.97 -1.24 -5.03
C HIS A 65 -11.52 -1.92 -3.73
N ARG A 66 -10.20 -2.08 -3.57
CA ARG A 66 -9.62 -2.84 -2.46
C ARG A 66 -8.38 -2.18 -1.90
N VAL A 67 -8.27 -2.18 -0.58
CA VAL A 67 -7.06 -1.76 0.15
C VAL A 67 -6.48 -2.96 0.90
N LEU A 68 -5.23 -3.29 0.62
CA LEU A 68 -4.45 -4.32 1.32
C LEU A 68 -3.40 -3.58 2.17
N VAL A 69 -3.30 -3.93 3.44
CA VAL A 69 -2.48 -3.16 4.37
C VAL A 69 -1.51 -4.02 5.16
N SER A 70 -0.29 -3.54 5.30
CA SER A 70 0.72 -4.07 6.21
C SER A 70 0.19 -4.09 7.65
N PRO A 71 0.51 -5.11 8.48
CA PRO A 71 0.05 -5.20 9.86
C PRO A 71 0.66 -4.15 10.81
N PHE A 72 1.68 -3.40 10.39
CA PHE A 72 2.30 -2.34 11.19
C PHE A 72 1.34 -1.18 11.47
N LEU A 73 1.31 -0.70 12.72
CA LEU A 73 0.39 0.34 13.18
C LEU A 73 0.37 1.57 12.29
N ARG A 74 1.54 2.09 11.91
CA ARG A 74 1.67 3.21 10.98
C ARG A 74 1.01 3.00 9.64
N CYS A 75 1.01 1.75 9.14
CA CYS A 75 0.34 1.41 7.88
C CYS A 75 -1.18 1.32 8.07
N LEU A 76 -1.64 0.76 9.18
CA LEU A 76 -3.06 0.67 9.54
C LEU A 76 -3.66 2.07 9.72
N GLU A 77 -2.97 2.97 10.42
CA GLU A 77 -3.40 4.36 10.59
C GLU A 77 -3.41 5.13 9.26
N THR A 78 -2.37 4.92 8.42
CA THR A 78 -2.33 5.50 7.07
C THR A 78 -3.52 5.00 6.24
N ALA A 79 -3.75 3.69 6.22
CA ALA A 79 -4.86 3.09 5.49
C ALA A 79 -6.21 3.61 6.01
N THR A 80 -6.37 3.73 7.33
CA THR A 80 -7.59 4.26 7.95
C THR A 80 -7.92 5.66 7.43
N GLU A 81 -6.96 6.57 7.41
CA GLU A 81 -7.17 7.93 6.93
C GLU A 81 -7.45 7.98 5.42
N VAL A 82 -6.74 7.17 4.63
CA VAL A 82 -6.99 7.06 3.19
C VAL A 82 -8.38 6.49 2.91
N ILE A 83 -8.76 5.39 3.58
CA ILE A 83 -10.09 4.76 3.43
C ILE A 83 -11.20 5.73 3.82
N ARG A 84 -11.03 6.49 4.89
CA ARG A 84 -11.99 7.54 5.28
C ARG A 84 -12.20 8.55 4.15
N ALA A 85 -11.15 8.98 3.48
CA ALA A 85 -11.26 9.88 2.33
C ALA A 85 -11.98 9.23 1.14
N LEU A 86 -11.63 7.97 0.81
CA LEU A 86 -12.25 7.22 -0.28
C LEU A 86 -13.74 6.95 -0.04
N CYS A 87 -14.11 6.64 1.21
CA CYS A 87 -15.46 6.30 1.62
C CYS A 87 -16.31 7.52 2.02
N CYS A 88 -15.72 8.71 2.12
CA CYS A 88 -16.42 9.91 2.59
C CYS A 88 -17.62 10.24 1.71
N VAL A 89 -18.79 10.40 2.36
CA VAL A 89 -20.03 10.84 1.72
C VAL A 89 -20.14 12.35 1.88
N VAL A 90 -19.97 13.06 0.78
CA VAL A 90 -20.08 14.54 0.72
C VAL A 90 -20.98 14.94 -0.44
N GLY A 91 -21.63 16.09 -0.32
CA GLY A 91 -22.51 16.61 -1.37
C GLY A 91 -21.76 17.00 -2.64
N ASP A 92 -20.50 17.45 -2.51
CA ASP A 92 -19.57 17.75 -3.61
C ASP A 92 -18.12 17.57 -3.17
N ASP A 93 -17.22 17.45 -4.14
CA ASP A 93 -15.80 17.27 -3.88
C ASP A 93 -15.13 18.54 -3.30
N THR A 94 -15.71 19.73 -3.51
CA THR A 94 -15.19 20.98 -2.94
C THR A 94 -15.21 20.92 -1.43
N ARG A 95 -16.31 20.41 -0.86
CA ARG A 95 -16.44 20.21 0.58
C ARG A 95 -15.41 19.21 1.11
N LEU A 96 -15.21 18.10 0.43
CA LEU A 96 -14.17 17.12 0.81
C LEU A 96 -12.77 17.75 0.81
N LEU A 97 -12.45 18.51 -0.22
CA LEU A 97 -11.13 19.17 -0.33
C LEU A 97 -10.92 20.20 0.79
N ALA A 98 -11.97 20.88 1.24
CA ALA A 98 -11.92 21.85 2.35
C ALA A 98 -11.72 21.20 3.73
N MET A 99 -12.03 19.90 3.90
CA MET A 99 -11.82 19.21 5.19
C MET A 99 -10.35 19.00 5.47
N GLY A 100 -9.85 19.59 6.57
CA GLY A 100 -8.46 19.45 7.02
C GLY A 100 -8.15 18.09 7.60
N THR A 101 -9.12 17.42 8.23
CA THR A 101 -9.03 16.13 8.89
C THR A 101 -10.23 15.24 8.57
N SER A 102 -10.14 13.96 8.88
CA SER A 102 -11.21 12.98 8.70
C SER A 102 -12.25 12.93 9.83
N GLN A 103 -12.09 13.75 10.88
CA GLN A 103 -12.81 13.61 12.15
C GLN A 103 -14.34 13.64 11.98
N ASP A 104 -14.85 14.51 11.11
CA ASP A 104 -16.28 14.67 10.86
C ASP A 104 -16.76 13.99 9.57
N ALA A 105 -15.95 13.08 9.02
CA ALA A 105 -16.28 12.39 7.78
C ALA A 105 -17.39 11.35 8.00
N VAL A 106 -18.48 11.49 7.29
CA VAL A 106 -19.51 10.45 7.18
C VAL A 106 -19.08 9.46 6.12
N LEU A 107 -19.09 8.17 6.42
CA LEU A 107 -18.53 7.13 5.57
C LEU A 107 -19.59 6.21 4.97
N ASP A 108 -19.40 5.86 3.70
CA ASP A 108 -20.05 4.73 3.07
C ASP A 108 -19.01 3.58 2.96
N PRO A 109 -19.01 2.63 3.90
CA PRO A 109 -18.00 1.58 3.94
C PRO A 109 -18.12 0.56 2.80
N SER A 110 -19.20 0.57 2.03
CA SER A 110 -19.39 -0.35 0.90
C SER A 110 -18.50 -0.03 -0.30
N ARG A 111 -17.90 1.16 -0.35
CA ARG A 111 -17.08 1.62 -1.49
C ARG A 111 -15.74 0.91 -1.63
N VAL A 112 -15.19 0.43 -0.52
CA VAL A 112 -13.85 -0.17 -0.49
C VAL A 112 -13.85 -1.40 0.38
N LYS A 113 -13.23 -2.48 -0.08
CA LYS A 113 -12.95 -3.68 0.71
C LYS A 113 -11.54 -3.62 1.28
N VAL A 114 -11.37 -4.00 2.54
CA VAL A 114 -10.07 -3.90 3.23
C VAL A 114 -9.68 -5.24 3.81
N SER A 115 -8.39 -5.60 3.71
CA SER A 115 -7.81 -6.73 4.43
C SER A 115 -6.35 -6.50 4.78
N ILE A 116 -5.88 -7.16 5.85
CA ILE A 116 -4.47 -7.13 6.26
C ILE A 116 -3.71 -8.20 5.47
N GLU A 117 -2.51 -7.84 5.00
CA GLU A 117 -1.63 -8.72 4.23
C GLU A 117 -0.23 -8.73 4.85
N PHE A 118 0.19 -9.87 5.41
CA PHE A 118 1.48 -10.00 6.07
C PHE A 118 2.66 -9.86 5.10
N GLY A 119 2.47 -10.22 3.84
CA GLY A 119 3.48 -10.01 2.80
C GLY A 119 3.84 -8.56 2.52
N LEU A 120 3.01 -7.61 2.96
CA LEU A 120 3.27 -6.17 2.86
C LEU A 120 4.02 -5.59 4.07
N CYS A 121 4.38 -6.41 5.08
CA CYS A 121 5.06 -5.93 6.29
C CYS A 121 6.44 -5.33 5.98
N GLU A 122 6.97 -4.55 6.94
CA GLU A 122 8.34 -4.03 6.90
C GLU A 122 9.36 -5.16 6.75
N MET A 123 10.54 -4.86 6.22
CA MET A 123 11.68 -5.77 6.36
C MET A 123 11.93 -6.05 7.84
N LEU A 124 11.89 -7.31 8.23
CA LEU A 124 12.17 -7.72 9.61
C LEU A 124 13.67 -7.95 9.79
N ASN A 125 14.45 -6.87 9.81
CA ASN A 125 15.90 -6.91 10.01
C ASN A 125 16.42 -5.66 10.72
N SER A 126 17.70 -5.72 11.08
CA SER A 126 18.40 -4.65 11.82
C SER A 126 18.58 -3.34 11.01
N GLN A 127 18.42 -3.37 9.68
CA GLN A 127 18.48 -2.18 8.84
C GLN A 127 17.18 -1.35 8.94
N ALA A 128 16.03 -2.01 8.97
CA ALA A 128 14.72 -1.34 9.05
C ALA A 128 14.25 -1.12 10.49
N ILE A 129 14.57 -2.05 11.41
CA ILE A 129 14.14 -2.03 12.80
C ILE A 129 15.37 -2.29 13.69
N ARG A 130 15.73 -1.31 14.53
CA ARG A 130 16.88 -1.45 15.42
C ARG A 130 16.75 -2.74 16.26
N SER A 131 17.79 -3.56 16.31
CA SER A 131 17.80 -4.82 17.08
C SER A 131 17.50 -4.62 18.57
N SER A 132 17.82 -3.43 19.12
CA SER A 132 17.56 -3.08 20.52
C SER A 132 16.08 -2.94 20.85
N VAL A 133 15.23 -2.68 19.87
CA VAL A 133 13.78 -2.51 20.05
C VAL A 133 12.95 -3.67 19.49
N ALA A 134 13.56 -4.57 18.71
CA ALA A 134 12.88 -5.74 18.18
C ALA A 134 12.34 -6.64 19.32
N PRO A 135 11.13 -7.25 19.17
CA PRO A 135 10.54 -8.08 20.21
C PRO A 135 11.36 -9.35 20.40
N LYS A 136 11.77 -9.64 21.66
CA LYS A 136 12.62 -10.79 21.98
C LYS A 136 11.88 -12.14 21.92
N ASP A 137 10.56 -12.10 22.00
CA ASP A 137 9.67 -13.26 21.95
C ASP A 137 9.07 -13.51 20.56
N ASN A 138 9.53 -12.78 19.55
CA ASN A 138 9.00 -12.79 18.18
C ASN A 138 7.51 -12.43 18.06
N LYS A 139 6.91 -11.86 19.10
CA LYS A 139 5.53 -11.37 19.04
C LYS A 139 5.48 -9.93 18.49
N TRP A 140 5.48 -9.82 17.19
CA TRP A 140 5.48 -8.53 16.49
C TRP A 140 4.19 -7.75 16.69
N PHE A 141 3.05 -8.44 16.71
CA PHE A 141 1.72 -7.84 16.75
C PHE A 141 0.81 -8.52 17.77
N PRO A 142 -0.24 -7.84 18.24
CA PRO A 142 -1.34 -8.45 18.96
C PRO A 142 -2.15 -9.39 18.04
N HIS A 143 -3.25 -9.92 18.54
CA HIS A 143 -4.13 -10.75 17.72
C HIS A 143 -4.66 -9.97 16.50
N ILE A 144 -4.84 -10.66 15.37
CA ILE A 144 -5.25 -10.03 14.11
C ILE A 144 -6.54 -9.21 14.26
N SER A 145 -7.50 -9.67 15.06
CA SER A 145 -8.75 -8.94 15.33
C SER A 145 -8.55 -7.58 16.01
N GLU A 146 -7.48 -7.41 16.78
CA GLU A 146 -7.14 -6.12 17.39
C GLU A 146 -6.57 -5.15 16.34
N LEU A 147 -5.82 -5.66 15.35
CA LEU A 147 -5.35 -4.87 14.22
C LEU A 147 -6.50 -4.48 13.30
N GLU A 148 -7.42 -5.41 13.02
CA GLU A 148 -8.60 -5.17 12.21
C GLU A 148 -9.54 -4.11 12.82
N ALA A 149 -9.64 -4.07 14.16
CA ALA A 149 -10.44 -3.08 14.88
C ALA A 149 -9.95 -1.63 14.71
N LEU A 150 -8.72 -1.41 14.21
CA LEU A 150 -8.19 -0.09 13.88
C LEU A 150 -8.67 0.45 12.53
N LEU A 151 -9.20 -0.42 11.68
CA LEU A 151 -9.68 -0.07 10.35
C LEU A 151 -11.14 0.40 10.40
N PRO A 152 -11.60 1.24 9.46
CA PRO A 152 -12.98 1.75 9.48
C PRO A 152 -14.01 0.63 9.48
N ALA A 153 -14.96 0.70 10.41
CA ALA A 153 -16.00 -0.32 10.57
C ALA A 153 -16.80 -0.53 9.28
N GLY A 154 -17.08 -1.79 8.97
CA GLY A 154 -17.87 -2.19 7.79
C GLY A 154 -17.07 -2.25 6.47
N THR A 155 -15.77 -1.91 6.47
CA THR A 155 -14.92 -2.02 5.27
C THR A 155 -14.20 -3.36 5.17
N LEU A 156 -14.05 -4.10 6.28
CA LEU A 156 -13.32 -5.35 6.32
C LEU A 156 -13.93 -6.43 5.43
N ASP A 157 -13.10 -7.08 4.64
CA ASP A 157 -13.45 -8.27 3.87
C ASP A 157 -12.98 -9.54 4.60
N HIS A 158 -13.84 -10.07 5.47
CA HIS A 158 -13.56 -11.31 6.22
C HIS A 158 -13.47 -12.56 5.34
N SER A 159 -13.84 -12.48 4.07
CA SER A 159 -13.70 -13.58 3.10
C SER A 159 -12.33 -13.57 2.40
N ALA A 160 -11.55 -12.49 2.55
CA ALA A 160 -10.25 -12.37 1.92
C ALA A 160 -9.20 -13.23 2.65
N GLU A 161 -8.63 -14.20 1.96
CA GLU A 161 -7.46 -14.91 2.46
C GLU A 161 -6.19 -14.14 2.11
N SER A 162 -5.28 -13.99 3.09
CA SER A 162 -3.94 -13.42 2.87
C SER A 162 -3.11 -14.30 1.94
N ILE A 163 -2.26 -13.70 1.13
CA ILE A 163 -1.25 -14.41 0.33
C ILE A 163 -0.17 -14.98 1.27
N TYR A 164 0.34 -14.14 2.17
CA TYR A 164 1.27 -14.55 3.22
C TYR A 164 0.49 -14.75 4.53
N LYS A 165 0.49 -15.97 5.06
CA LYS A 165 -0.21 -16.31 6.32
C LYS A 165 0.64 -16.05 7.55
N GLU A 166 1.95 -15.87 7.36
CA GLU A 166 2.93 -15.65 8.42
C GLU A 166 3.87 -14.51 8.02
N LEU A 167 4.48 -13.90 9.05
CA LEU A 167 5.52 -12.89 8.86
C LEU A 167 6.81 -13.53 8.36
N PRO A 168 7.68 -12.78 7.65
CA PRO A 168 9.04 -13.23 7.37
C PRO A 168 9.82 -13.45 8.68
N GLN A 169 10.87 -14.24 8.60
CA GLN A 169 11.77 -14.45 9.73
C GLN A 169 12.56 -13.17 10.04
N TRP A 170 12.90 -12.99 11.33
CA TRP A 170 13.84 -11.94 11.74
C TRP A 170 15.19 -12.12 11.03
N GLU A 171 15.85 -11.00 10.68
CA GLU A 171 17.04 -10.92 9.79
C GLU A 171 16.76 -11.32 8.34
N GLU A 172 15.52 -11.09 7.86
CA GLU A 172 15.22 -11.14 6.43
C GLU A 172 16.22 -10.27 5.65
N SER A 173 16.88 -10.83 4.66
CA SER A 173 17.79 -10.06 3.81
C SER A 173 17.04 -9.09 2.90
N LEU A 174 17.71 -8.02 2.47
CA LEU A 174 17.14 -7.05 1.53
C LEU A 174 16.62 -7.72 0.25
N LEU A 175 17.35 -8.72 -0.26
CA LEU A 175 16.95 -9.44 -1.47
C LEU A 175 15.69 -10.29 -1.25
N GLU A 176 15.57 -10.95 -0.10
CA GLU A 176 14.37 -11.73 0.25
C GLU A 176 13.16 -10.80 0.42
N ALA A 177 13.32 -9.68 1.13
CA ALA A 177 12.27 -8.69 1.29
C ALA A 177 11.78 -8.15 -0.06
N ARG A 178 12.68 -7.78 -0.96
CA ARG A 178 12.33 -7.32 -2.32
C ARG A 178 11.58 -8.37 -3.11
N LYS A 179 12.04 -9.62 -3.09
CA LYS A 179 11.33 -10.75 -3.73
C LYS A 179 9.94 -10.94 -3.14
N ARG A 180 9.79 -10.87 -1.82
CA ARG A 180 8.50 -10.97 -1.14
C ARG A 180 7.55 -9.86 -1.58
N TYR A 181 8.00 -8.59 -1.61
CA TYR A 181 7.16 -7.49 -2.07
C TYR A 181 6.66 -7.69 -3.50
N ILE A 182 7.54 -8.04 -4.41
CA ILE A 182 7.13 -8.26 -5.81
C ILE A 182 6.19 -9.46 -5.93
N SER A 183 6.49 -10.57 -5.26
CA SER A 183 5.63 -11.76 -5.27
C SER A 183 4.24 -11.47 -4.71
N VAL A 184 4.13 -10.73 -3.60
CA VAL A 184 2.82 -10.41 -3.02
C VAL A 184 2.03 -9.42 -3.88
N ILE A 185 2.70 -8.43 -4.50
CA ILE A 185 2.05 -7.48 -5.42
C ILE A 185 1.47 -8.22 -6.61
N GLN A 186 2.24 -9.10 -7.25
CA GLN A 186 1.78 -9.92 -8.37
C GLN A 186 0.64 -10.84 -7.97
N ALA A 187 0.81 -11.60 -6.88
CA ALA A 187 -0.21 -12.54 -6.41
C ALA A 187 -1.54 -11.88 -6.03
N LEU A 188 -1.51 -10.71 -5.37
CA LEU A 188 -2.70 -9.94 -5.05
C LEU A 188 -3.38 -9.41 -6.32
N SER A 189 -2.59 -8.93 -7.27
CA SER A 189 -3.12 -8.44 -8.53
C SER A 189 -3.77 -9.55 -9.36
N ASP A 190 -3.18 -10.75 -9.36
CA ASP A 190 -3.73 -11.94 -10.04
C ASP A 190 -4.98 -12.49 -9.32
N LYS A 191 -5.01 -12.37 -7.98
CA LYS A 191 -6.17 -12.76 -7.17
C LYS A 191 -7.39 -11.87 -7.43
N TYR A 192 -7.17 -10.59 -7.72
CA TYR A 192 -8.22 -9.59 -7.91
C TYR A 192 -8.12 -8.88 -9.28
N PRO A 193 -8.12 -9.61 -10.41
CA PRO A 193 -7.77 -9.05 -11.72
C PRO A 193 -8.73 -7.95 -12.18
N ASN A 194 -9.98 -7.96 -11.72
CA ASN A 194 -11.00 -6.97 -12.08
C ASN A 194 -11.15 -5.83 -11.07
N GLU A 195 -10.26 -5.77 -10.07
CA GLU A 195 -10.27 -4.72 -9.04
C GLU A 195 -9.02 -3.84 -9.16
N ASN A 196 -9.18 -2.54 -9.00
CA ASN A 196 -8.03 -1.65 -8.78
C ASN A 196 -7.66 -1.69 -7.30
N LEU A 197 -6.35 -1.82 -7.01
CA LEU A 197 -5.82 -2.10 -5.69
C LEU A 197 -5.03 -0.91 -5.14
N LEU A 198 -5.11 -0.69 -3.83
CA LEU A 198 -4.19 0.13 -3.08
C LEU A 198 -3.47 -0.75 -2.04
N LEU A 199 -2.15 -0.81 -2.11
CA LEU A 199 -1.30 -1.58 -1.20
C LEU A 199 -0.56 -0.61 -0.29
N VAL A 200 -0.91 -0.58 1.01
CA VAL A 200 -0.27 0.30 1.99
C VAL A 200 0.86 -0.45 2.70
N SER A 201 2.09 0.01 2.50
CA SER A 201 3.30 -0.69 2.92
C SER A 201 4.39 0.30 3.34
N HIS A 202 5.64 -0.01 3.07
CA HIS A 202 6.85 0.68 3.54
C HIS A 202 7.69 1.21 2.36
N GLY A 203 8.69 2.03 2.66
CA GLY A 203 9.51 2.66 1.61
C GLY A 203 10.19 1.66 0.68
N GLU A 204 10.76 0.57 1.24
CA GLU A 204 11.44 -0.44 0.46
C GLU A 204 10.51 -1.19 -0.51
N ALA A 205 9.24 -1.37 -0.15
CA ALA A 205 8.25 -1.98 -1.06
C ALA A 205 8.08 -1.14 -2.34
N ILE A 206 8.08 0.19 -2.22
CA ILE A 206 7.99 1.09 -3.38
C ILE A 206 9.28 1.06 -4.18
N GLY A 207 10.44 1.12 -3.50
CA GLY A 207 11.75 1.02 -4.14
C GLY A 207 11.89 -0.28 -4.96
N ALA A 208 11.51 -1.41 -4.37
CA ALA A 208 11.50 -2.71 -5.03
C ALA A 208 10.54 -2.73 -6.23
N THR A 209 9.36 -2.13 -6.09
CA THR A 209 8.34 -2.04 -7.15
C THR A 209 8.88 -1.30 -8.36
N VAL A 210 9.40 -0.10 -8.18
CA VAL A 210 9.95 0.70 -9.29
C VAL A 210 11.12 -0.03 -9.95
N ALA A 211 12.08 -0.51 -9.17
CA ALA A 211 13.27 -1.20 -9.70
C ALA A 211 12.95 -2.53 -10.43
N SER A 212 11.80 -3.17 -10.12
CA SER A 212 11.43 -4.43 -10.76
C SER A 212 10.60 -4.27 -12.02
N PHE A 213 9.85 -3.19 -12.14
CA PHE A 213 8.94 -2.96 -13.27
C PHE A 213 9.35 -1.79 -14.17
N LEU A 214 10.44 -1.12 -13.85
CA LEU A 214 11.07 -0.09 -14.68
C LEU A 214 12.56 -0.41 -14.82
N GLU A 215 12.95 -0.79 -16.02
CA GLU A 215 14.33 -1.19 -16.35
C GLU A 215 15.31 -0.05 -16.03
N ASP A 216 16.47 -0.41 -15.49
CA ASP A 216 17.56 0.50 -15.11
C ASP A 216 17.19 1.65 -14.14
N ALA A 217 16.03 1.56 -13.50
CA ALA A 217 15.63 2.54 -12.51
C ALA A 217 16.35 2.32 -11.17
N MET A 218 16.96 3.40 -10.66
CA MET A 218 17.53 3.48 -9.33
C MET A 218 16.72 4.48 -8.48
N VAL A 219 15.99 3.96 -7.48
CA VAL A 219 15.23 4.79 -6.54
C VAL A 219 16.15 5.30 -5.44
N PHE A 220 16.17 6.60 -5.21
CA PHE A 220 17.01 7.24 -4.17
C PHE A 220 16.19 7.94 -3.09
N GLU A 221 14.90 8.21 -3.33
CA GLU A 221 14.03 8.81 -2.34
C GLU A 221 12.59 8.29 -2.46
N VAL A 222 11.98 7.97 -1.32
CA VAL A 222 10.57 7.64 -1.18
C VAL A 222 10.04 8.42 0.00
N GLU A 223 9.27 9.48 -0.24
CA GLU A 223 8.68 10.32 0.80
C GLU A 223 7.58 9.56 1.59
N TYR A 224 7.17 10.11 2.73
CA TYR A 224 5.98 9.62 3.43
C TYR A 224 4.72 9.85 2.58
N CYS A 225 3.83 8.86 2.58
CA CYS A 225 2.66 8.80 1.71
C CYS A 225 2.98 8.84 0.20
N ALA A 226 4.24 8.61 -0.19
CA ALA A 226 4.60 8.42 -1.60
C ALA A 226 3.84 7.24 -2.19
N CYS A 227 3.54 7.32 -3.48
CA CYS A 227 2.75 6.30 -4.18
C CYS A 227 3.35 5.98 -5.54
N CYS A 228 3.58 4.70 -5.82
CA CYS A 228 3.92 4.18 -7.14
C CYS A 228 2.66 3.61 -7.81
N HIS A 229 2.38 4.04 -9.02
CA HIS A 229 1.25 3.57 -9.84
C HIS A 229 1.74 2.57 -10.87
N LEU A 230 1.27 1.34 -10.73
CA LEU A 230 1.43 0.24 -11.69
C LEU A 230 0.14 0.07 -12.49
N GLN A 231 0.27 -0.24 -13.76
CA GLN A 231 -0.85 -0.55 -14.64
C GLN A 231 -0.53 -1.77 -15.51
N ARG A 232 -1.52 -2.64 -15.75
CA ARG A 232 -1.42 -3.73 -16.72
C ARG A 232 -2.76 -3.97 -17.43
N ASN A 233 -2.70 -4.56 -18.62
CA ASN A 233 -3.89 -5.02 -19.34
C ASN A 233 -4.25 -6.43 -18.89
N ILE A 234 -5.54 -6.67 -18.73
CA ILE A 234 -6.16 -7.97 -18.47
C ILE A 234 -6.83 -8.42 -19.75
N LEU A 235 -6.36 -9.50 -20.35
CA LEU A 235 -6.90 -10.07 -21.55
C LEU A 235 -7.88 -11.20 -21.19
N SER A 236 -9.13 -11.04 -21.56
CA SER A 236 -10.16 -12.06 -21.39
C SER A 236 -10.10 -13.02 -22.57
N ASN A 237 -9.74 -14.30 -22.33
CA ASN A 237 -9.85 -15.35 -23.33
C ASN A 237 -11.22 -16.02 -23.21
N SER A 238 -11.80 -16.43 -24.36
CA SER A 238 -13.09 -17.13 -24.47
C SER A 238 -13.21 -18.44 -23.65
N SER A 239 -12.11 -18.92 -23.04
CA SER A 239 -12.02 -20.13 -22.21
C SER A 239 -12.00 -19.87 -20.70
N GLN A 240 -12.39 -18.68 -20.21
CA GLN A 240 -12.34 -18.28 -18.78
C GLN A 240 -10.93 -18.19 -18.15
N ALA A 241 -9.87 -18.34 -18.93
CA ALA A 241 -8.51 -18.09 -18.44
C ALA A 241 -8.15 -16.62 -18.71
N PHE A 242 -7.77 -15.90 -17.64
CA PHE A 242 -7.20 -14.55 -17.78
C PHE A 242 -5.73 -14.69 -18.17
N SER A 243 -5.29 -13.94 -19.19
CA SER A 243 -3.87 -13.65 -19.38
C SER A 243 -3.63 -12.20 -19.02
N THR A 244 -2.48 -11.91 -18.40
CA THR A 244 -2.11 -10.58 -17.97
C THR A 244 -0.84 -10.16 -18.66
N GLU A 245 -0.77 -8.89 -19.08
CA GLU A 245 0.49 -8.30 -19.51
C GLU A 245 1.39 -7.96 -18.31
N ASN A 246 2.65 -7.67 -18.57
CA ASN A 246 3.55 -7.15 -17.56
C ASN A 246 3.08 -5.78 -17.04
N PHE A 247 3.38 -5.51 -15.78
CA PHE A 247 3.14 -4.19 -15.23
C PHE A 247 4.00 -3.12 -15.90
N ARG A 248 3.41 -1.95 -16.09
CA ARG A 248 4.09 -0.70 -16.45
C ARG A 248 4.04 0.24 -15.26
N VAL A 249 5.14 0.90 -14.95
CA VAL A 249 5.21 1.99 -13.97
C VAL A 249 4.72 3.26 -14.65
N LEU A 250 3.66 3.88 -14.13
CA LEU A 250 3.12 5.14 -14.65
C LEU A 250 3.56 6.36 -13.82
N THR A 251 4.11 6.14 -12.63
CA THR A 251 4.66 7.21 -11.79
C THR A 251 5.93 7.77 -12.42
N GLU A 252 5.96 9.05 -12.71
CA GLU A 252 7.18 9.77 -13.10
C GLU A 252 7.97 10.19 -11.85
N SER A 253 9.31 10.25 -11.99
CA SER A 253 10.20 10.64 -10.89
C SER A 253 9.85 12.04 -10.37
N GLY A 254 9.67 12.16 -9.04
CA GLY A 254 9.34 13.40 -8.33
C GLY A 254 7.85 13.75 -8.25
N GLN A 255 6.95 13.06 -9.00
CA GLN A 255 5.53 13.45 -9.06
C GLN A 255 4.73 13.06 -7.83
N THR A 256 4.97 11.88 -7.26
CA THR A 256 4.16 11.32 -6.17
C THR A 256 5.00 11.01 -4.94
N GLY A 257 6.11 11.75 -4.76
CA GLY A 257 7.04 11.56 -3.66
C GLY A 257 8.00 10.37 -3.87
N VAL A 258 8.07 9.82 -5.07
CA VAL A 258 9.03 8.79 -5.47
C VAL A 258 10.02 9.41 -6.43
N SER A 259 11.30 9.48 -6.04
CA SER A 259 12.39 10.02 -6.88
C SER A 259 13.34 8.90 -7.29
N TYR A 260 13.55 8.77 -8.59
CA TYR A 260 14.43 7.77 -9.18
C TYR A 260 15.16 8.36 -10.41
N SER A 261 16.27 7.74 -10.77
CA SER A 261 16.99 7.99 -12.03
C SER A 261 16.98 6.73 -12.88
N ILE A 262 17.00 6.90 -14.19
CA ILE A 262 17.22 5.80 -15.13
C ILE A 262 18.65 5.95 -15.62
N THR A 263 19.45 4.90 -15.49
CA THR A 263 20.82 4.88 -15.99
C THR A 263 20.75 4.71 -17.52
N PRO A 264 21.28 5.65 -18.32
CA PRO A 264 21.30 5.45 -19.78
C PRO A 264 22.12 4.19 -20.10
N GLU A 265 21.61 3.32 -20.98
CA GLU A 265 22.46 2.31 -21.60
C GLU A 265 23.65 3.02 -22.23
N PHE A 266 24.86 2.65 -21.82
CA PHE A 266 26.05 3.05 -22.56
C PHE A 266 26.05 2.23 -23.86
N SER A 267 25.55 2.87 -24.95
CA SER A 267 25.62 2.38 -26.33
C SER A 267 27.06 2.33 -26.84
#